data_cb849f25514ea80a969981925ddfc25c
#
_entry.id   cb849f25514ea80a969981925ddfc25c
#
_cell.length_a   1.000
_cell.length_b   1.000
_cell.length_c   1.000
_cell.angle_alpha   90.00
_cell.angle_beta   90.00
_cell.angle_gamma   90.00
#
_symmetry.space_group_name_H-M   'P 1'
#
loop_
_entity.id
_entity.type
_entity.pdbx_description
1 polymer ?
#
loop_
_entity_poly.entity_id
_entity_poly.type
_entity_poly.pdbx_seq_one_letter_code
_entity_poly.pdbx_strand_id
1 'polypeptide(L)'
;MTFFKDHPKTIFSMNLSDLLDKESLKSFIEFYGTKLKATVPDVVATYFSNYYGYVISGFLYTMAYNQQVFNLSLSNMEVQIYYDEQYKVYQLGFKIKDSTPLSCKENDRETWRNKQLENLFKENVTPVINTFTEVTNVRLRDLWGQMTVSLYYGHETNLKLANNNEEKEKVKADFKFVTKTLDGSIFNMKKNPFNIQFRMVESAMDPNVYLRMKPSCCLYYLTEGAENKCFTCPRMSEKEREERRKQLRMKNNQ
;
A
#
# COMPACT_ATOMS: atom_id res chain seq x y z
N MET A 1 1.28 -0.17 -8.94
CA MET A 1 1.99 -1.04 -9.91
C MET A 1 3.39 -0.50 -10.09
N THR A 2 4.40 -1.36 -10.35
CA THR A 2 5.80 -0.92 -10.53
C THR A 2 6.18 -1.12 -11.99
N PHE A 3 6.86 -0.13 -12.57
CA PHE A 3 7.25 -0.13 -13.98
C PHE A 3 8.77 0.08 -14.12
N PHE A 4 9.33 -0.42 -15.21
CA PHE A 4 10.71 -0.12 -15.65
C PHE A 4 10.75 0.86 -16.82
N LYS A 5 9.58 1.25 -17.33
CA LYS A 5 9.38 2.25 -18.38
C LYS A 5 8.20 3.13 -18.01
N ASP A 6 8.07 4.27 -18.67
CA ASP A 6 6.90 5.11 -18.50
C ASP A 6 5.64 4.35 -18.92
N HIS A 7 4.60 4.47 -18.11
CA HIS A 7 3.30 3.96 -18.52
C HIS A 7 2.78 4.79 -19.71
N PRO A 8 2.30 4.18 -20.81
CA PRO A 8 1.96 4.89 -22.05
C PRO A 8 0.87 5.97 -21.89
N LYS A 9 0.08 5.91 -20.82
CA LYS A 9 -0.98 6.88 -20.49
C LYS A 9 -0.64 7.71 -19.26
N THR A 10 0.64 7.89 -18.97
CA THR A 10 1.10 8.78 -17.92
C THR A 10 0.75 10.22 -18.27
N ILE A 11 0.11 10.91 -17.32
CA ILE A 11 -0.27 12.33 -17.44
C ILE A 11 0.52 13.22 -16.49
N PHE A 12 1.24 12.61 -15.55
CA PHE A 12 2.08 13.29 -14.57
C PHE A 12 3.19 12.34 -14.09
N SER A 13 4.39 12.87 -13.91
CA SER A 13 5.52 12.15 -13.33
C SER A 13 6.35 13.09 -12.46
N MET A 14 6.86 12.59 -11.34
CA MET A 14 7.71 13.32 -10.40
C MET A 14 8.70 12.35 -9.76
N ASN A 15 9.95 12.81 -9.50
CA ASN A 15 10.88 12.00 -8.72
C ASN A 15 10.31 11.76 -7.32
N LEU A 16 10.50 10.58 -6.79
CA LEU A 16 10.00 10.27 -5.46
C LEU A 16 10.72 11.09 -4.36
N SER A 17 11.98 11.50 -4.62
CA SER A 17 12.74 12.42 -3.76
C SER A 17 12.07 13.78 -3.60
N ASP A 18 11.36 14.25 -4.63
CA ASP A 18 10.73 15.56 -4.61
C ASP A 18 9.52 15.61 -3.66
N LEU A 19 8.97 14.44 -3.31
CA LEU A 19 7.91 14.33 -2.29
C LEU A 19 8.42 14.63 -0.86
N LEU A 20 9.72 14.77 -0.64
CA LEU A 20 10.27 15.22 0.63
C LEU A 20 10.24 16.74 0.78
N ASP A 21 10.09 17.47 -0.33
CA ASP A 21 9.83 18.91 -0.31
C ASP A 21 8.32 19.17 -0.17
N LYS A 22 7.95 19.97 0.84
CA LYS A 22 6.53 20.19 1.16
C LYS A 22 5.74 20.89 0.05
N GLU A 23 6.36 21.80 -0.69
CA GLU A 23 5.67 22.53 -1.76
C GLU A 23 5.47 21.63 -2.98
N SER A 24 6.48 20.82 -3.32
CA SER A 24 6.36 19.79 -4.37
C SER A 24 5.30 18.74 -4.01
N LEU A 25 5.26 18.31 -2.75
CA LEU A 25 4.23 17.38 -2.27
C LEU A 25 2.83 17.99 -2.32
N LYS A 26 2.65 19.26 -1.94
CA LYS A 26 1.36 19.95 -2.06
C LYS A 26 0.89 20.00 -3.51
N SER A 27 1.79 20.32 -4.45
CA SER A 27 1.50 20.35 -5.90
C SER A 27 1.08 18.96 -6.41
N PHE A 28 1.75 17.90 -5.97
CA PHE A 28 1.36 16.52 -6.27
C PHE A 28 -0.04 16.19 -5.71
N ILE A 29 -0.30 16.57 -4.45
CA ILE A 29 -1.58 16.31 -3.77
C ILE A 29 -2.72 17.04 -4.51
N GLU A 30 -2.52 18.29 -4.90
CA GLU A 30 -3.50 19.07 -5.63
C GLU A 30 -3.80 18.45 -6.99
N PHE A 31 -2.76 18.13 -7.76
CA PHE A 31 -2.92 17.55 -9.08
C PHE A 31 -3.63 16.19 -9.02
N TYR A 32 -3.16 15.26 -8.17
CA TYR A 32 -3.79 13.94 -8.07
C TYR A 32 -5.17 14.01 -7.42
N GLY A 33 -5.35 14.91 -6.45
CA GLY A 33 -6.64 15.16 -5.81
C GLY A 33 -7.72 15.56 -6.80
N THR A 34 -7.39 16.45 -7.76
CA THR A 34 -8.29 16.80 -8.87
C THR A 34 -8.68 15.58 -9.72
N LYS A 35 -7.72 14.68 -10.01
CA LYS A 35 -7.99 13.45 -10.78
C LYS A 35 -8.82 12.43 -10.01
N LEU A 36 -8.65 12.35 -8.70
CA LEU A 36 -9.48 11.54 -7.81
C LEU A 36 -10.84 12.16 -7.49
N LYS A 37 -11.06 13.43 -7.87
CA LYS A 37 -12.20 14.23 -7.41
C LYS A 37 -12.27 14.27 -5.87
N ALA A 38 -11.13 14.38 -5.23
CA ALA A 38 -11.02 14.42 -3.77
C ALA A 38 -11.50 15.77 -3.22
N THR A 39 -12.35 15.75 -2.21
CA THR A 39 -12.84 16.97 -1.56
C THR A 39 -11.88 17.50 -0.48
N VAL A 40 -10.91 16.68 -0.08
CA VAL A 40 -9.86 17.03 0.90
C VAL A 40 -8.52 16.37 0.54
N PRO A 41 -7.38 17.01 0.87
CA PRO A 41 -6.03 16.48 0.59
C PRO A 41 -5.77 15.09 1.17
N ASP A 42 -6.39 14.80 2.30
CA ASP A 42 -6.25 13.56 3.08
C ASP A 42 -6.55 12.30 2.25
N VAL A 43 -7.44 12.40 1.26
CA VAL A 43 -7.77 11.30 0.35
C VAL A 43 -6.52 10.88 -0.43
N VAL A 44 -5.77 11.85 -0.96
CA VAL A 44 -4.55 11.59 -1.73
C VAL A 44 -3.51 10.87 -0.88
N ALA A 45 -3.29 11.33 0.35
CA ALA A 45 -2.34 10.72 1.27
C ALA A 45 -2.67 9.24 1.57
N THR A 46 -3.95 8.94 1.79
CA THR A 46 -4.40 7.57 2.06
C THR A 46 -4.29 6.67 0.82
N TYR A 47 -4.60 7.19 -0.36
CA TYR A 47 -4.44 6.47 -1.62
C TYR A 47 -2.97 6.22 -1.93
N PHE A 48 -2.11 7.26 -1.83
CA PHE A 48 -0.68 7.10 -2.02
C PHE A 48 -0.13 5.99 -1.12
N SER A 49 -0.43 6.03 0.18
CA SER A 49 0.05 5.03 1.13
C SER A 49 -0.42 3.61 0.78
N ASN A 50 -1.66 3.45 0.32
CA ASN A 50 -2.18 2.16 -0.13
C ASN A 50 -1.41 1.65 -1.36
N TYR A 51 -1.23 2.48 -2.39
CA TYR A 51 -0.47 2.10 -3.59
C TYR A 51 0.99 1.81 -3.28
N TYR A 52 1.59 2.57 -2.36
CA TYR A 52 2.98 2.37 -1.98
C TYR A 52 3.20 1.03 -1.26
N GLY A 53 2.21 0.55 -0.54
CA GLY A 53 2.22 -0.80 0.03
C GLY A 53 2.35 -1.92 -1.01
N TYR A 54 1.85 -1.73 -2.23
CA TYR A 54 2.06 -2.69 -3.33
C TYR A 54 3.50 -2.67 -3.86
N VAL A 55 4.21 -1.54 -3.79
CA VAL A 55 5.65 -1.48 -4.12
C VAL A 55 6.43 -2.36 -3.14
N ILE A 56 6.14 -2.26 -1.85
CA ILE A 56 6.78 -3.10 -0.82
C ILE A 56 6.46 -4.58 -1.08
N SER A 57 5.22 -4.90 -1.44
CA SER A 57 4.83 -6.28 -1.78
C SER A 57 5.60 -6.83 -2.97
N GLY A 58 5.83 -6.01 -4.00
CA GLY A 58 6.65 -6.36 -5.16
C GLY A 58 8.13 -6.56 -4.78
N PHE A 59 8.65 -5.73 -3.89
CA PHE A 59 10.01 -5.86 -3.36
C PHE A 59 10.18 -7.19 -2.60
N LEU A 60 9.22 -7.54 -1.74
CA LEU A 60 9.20 -8.82 -1.04
C LEU A 60 9.09 -10.01 -2.01
N TYR A 61 8.32 -9.86 -3.11
CA TYR A 61 8.23 -10.87 -4.14
C TYR A 61 9.60 -11.16 -4.77
N THR A 62 10.28 -10.15 -5.29
CA THR A 62 11.59 -10.34 -5.94
C THR A 62 12.65 -10.85 -4.97
N MET A 63 12.60 -10.42 -3.71
CA MET A 63 13.47 -10.91 -2.63
C MET A 63 13.28 -12.39 -2.34
N ALA A 64 12.03 -12.85 -2.24
CA ALA A 64 11.72 -14.25 -1.90
C ALA A 64 12.00 -15.22 -3.06
N TYR A 65 11.61 -14.85 -4.27
CA TYR A 65 11.67 -15.74 -5.44
C TYR A 65 13.00 -15.67 -6.18
N ASN A 66 13.54 -14.48 -6.36
CA ASN A 66 14.72 -14.30 -7.20
C ASN A 66 16.00 -14.09 -6.36
N GLN A 67 15.87 -13.96 -5.04
CA GLN A 67 16.96 -13.53 -4.16
C GLN A 67 17.65 -12.25 -4.67
N GLN A 68 16.83 -11.37 -5.21
CA GLN A 68 17.21 -10.10 -5.80
C GLN A 68 16.25 -9.00 -5.36
N VAL A 69 16.74 -7.79 -5.30
CA VAL A 69 15.92 -6.59 -5.11
C VAL A 69 16.37 -5.52 -6.09
N PHE A 70 15.51 -4.56 -6.35
CA PHE A 70 15.89 -3.35 -7.09
C PHE A 70 16.25 -2.23 -6.12
N ASN A 71 17.11 -1.33 -6.57
CA ASN A 71 17.42 -0.12 -5.82
C ASN A 71 16.17 0.78 -5.77
N LEU A 72 15.50 0.82 -4.63
CA LEU A 72 14.35 1.68 -4.38
C LEU A 72 14.74 2.98 -3.66
N SER A 73 15.96 3.50 -3.85
CA SER A 73 16.29 4.84 -3.36
C SER A 73 15.35 5.88 -3.99
N LEU A 74 15.03 6.93 -3.25
CA LEU A 74 14.08 7.96 -3.69
C LEU A 74 14.52 8.65 -5.00
N SER A 75 15.84 8.78 -5.21
CA SER A 75 16.41 9.31 -6.44
C SER A 75 16.27 8.39 -7.64
N ASN A 76 16.10 7.08 -7.42
CA ASN A 76 15.94 6.06 -8.46
C ASN A 76 14.48 5.76 -8.80
N MET A 77 13.54 6.40 -8.12
CA MET A 77 12.11 6.15 -8.31
C MET A 77 11.38 7.41 -8.78
N GLU A 78 10.36 7.20 -9.58
CA GLU A 78 9.36 8.21 -9.96
C GLU A 78 7.97 7.72 -9.59
N VAL A 79 7.13 8.61 -9.07
CA VAL A 79 5.69 8.41 -9.00
C VAL A 79 5.04 8.91 -10.28
N GLN A 80 4.17 8.12 -10.86
CA GLN A 80 3.43 8.44 -12.08
C GLN A 80 1.93 8.40 -11.83
N ILE A 81 1.20 9.32 -12.42
CA ILE A 81 -0.26 9.27 -12.47
C ILE A 81 -0.63 8.93 -13.91
N TYR A 82 -1.36 7.85 -14.10
CA TYR A 82 -1.80 7.39 -15.41
C TYR A 82 -3.29 7.06 -15.42
N TYR A 83 -3.90 7.12 -16.60
CA TYR A 83 -5.29 6.72 -16.78
C TYR A 83 -5.39 5.24 -17.08
N ASP A 84 -6.13 4.52 -16.26
CA ASP A 84 -6.45 3.10 -16.47
C ASP A 84 -7.76 2.98 -17.24
N GLU A 85 -7.68 2.52 -18.49
CA GLU A 85 -8.85 2.38 -19.36
C GLU A 85 -9.80 1.25 -18.93
N GLN A 86 -9.25 0.21 -18.35
CA GLN A 86 -10.05 -0.93 -17.91
C GLN A 86 -10.99 -0.53 -16.77
N TYR A 87 -10.47 0.22 -15.81
CA TYR A 87 -11.22 0.68 -14.64
C TYR A 87 -11.78 2.09 -14.79
N LYS A 88 -11.40 2.81 -15.85
CA LYS A 88 -11.80 4.20 -16.14
C LYS A 88 -11.49 5.16 -14.99
N VAL A 89 -10.33 5.00 -14.36
CA VAL A 89 -9.87 5.79 -13.23
C VAL A 89 -8.40 6.19 -13.39
N TYR A 90 -7.99 7.23 -12.67
CA TYR A 90 -6.58 7.58 -12.55
C TYR A 90 -5.95 6.79 -11.41
N GLN A 91 -4.81 6.16 -11.69
CA GLN A 91 -4.06 5.34 -10.75
C GLN A 91 -2.63 5.85 -10.57
N LEU A 92 -2.00 5.43 -9.45
CA LEU A 92 -0.58 5.66 -9.22
C LEU A 92 0.23 4.47 -9.73
N GLY A 93 1.32 4.77 -10.44
CA GLY A 93 2.38 3.86 -10.77
C GLY A 93 3.71 4.33 -10.18
N PHE A 94 4.65 3.41 -10.03
CA PHE A 94 6.00 3.71 -9.55
C PHE A 94 7.01 3.17 -10.55
N LYS A 95 7.77 4.06 -11.16
CA LYS A 95 8.82 3.70 -12.11
C LYS A 95 10.14 3.59 -11.39
N ILE A 96 10.89 2.54 -11.68
CA ILE A 96 12.28 2.35 -11.28
C ILE A 96 13.14 2.74 -12.48
N LYS A 97 14.00 3.76 -12.33
CA LYS A 97 14.81 4.32 -13.43
C LYS A 97 15.96 3.39 -13.81
N ASP A 98 16.76 2.99 -12.84
CA ASP A 98 17.77 1.95 -13.01
C ASP A 98 17.24 0.63 -12.42
N SER A 99 16.95 -0.30 -13.30
CA SER A 99 16.42 -1.62 -12.96
C SER A 99 17.50 -2.70 -12.82
N THR A 100 18.75 -2.31 -12.61
CA THR A 100 19.84 -3.26 -12.33
C THR A 100 19.55 -3.98 -11.01
N PRO A 101 19.43 -5.31 -11.00
CA PRO A 101 19.11 -6.04 -9.80
C PRO A 101 20.29 -6.14 -8.84
N LEU A 102 20.01 -6.02 -7.56
CA LEU A 102 20.95 -6.25 -6.47
C LEU A 102 20.74 -7.66 -5.94
N SER A 103 21.62 -8.58 -6.29
CA SER A 103 21.53 -9.99 -5.88
C SER A 103 22.10 -10.21 -4.49
N CYS A 104 21.54 -11.19 -3.79
CA CYS A 104 22.16 -11.72 -2.57
C CYS A 104 23.48 -12.41 -2.94
N LYS A 105 24.60 -11.82 -2.51
CA LYS A 105 25.95 -12.36 -2.77
C LYS A 105 26.48 -13.19 -1.61
N GLU A 106 25.79 -13.18 -0.50
CA GLU A 106 26.24 -13.76 0.76
C GLU A 106 25.58 -15.14 0.95
N ASN A 107 26.28 -16.05 1.62
CA ASN A 107 25.70 -17.31 2.07
C ASN A 107 24.65 -17.10 3.19
N ASP A 108 24.57 -15.88 3.73
CA ASP A 108 23.62 -15.47 4.76
C ASP A 108 22.51 -14.58 4.15
N ARG A 109 21.51 -15.24 3.57
CA ARG A 109 20.31 -14.57 3.04
C ARG A 109 19.57 -13.76 4.12
N GLU A 110 19.62 -14.21 5.35
CA GLU A 110 18.88 -13.56 6.43
C GLU A 110 19.44 -12.18 6.75
N THR A 111 20.73 -12.06 6.94
CA THR A 111 21.41 -10.77 7.17
C THR A 111 21.21 -9.83 5.99
N TRP A 112 21.35 -10.33 4.75
CA TRP A 112 21.10 -9.54 3.56
C TRP A 112 19.64 -9.03 3.51
N ARG A 113 18.65 -9.90 3.71
CA ARG A 113 17.22 -9.54 3.75
C ARG A 113 16.94 -8.46 4.79
N ASN A 114 17.44 -8.67 6.02
CA ASN A 114 17.21 -7.76 7.12
C ASN A 114 17.70 -6.36 6.78
N LYS A 115 18.93 -6.26 6.27
CA LYS A 115 19.54 -5.00 5.85
C LYS A 115 18.75 -4.31 4.73
N GLN A 116 18.34 -5.07 3.70
CA GLN A 116 17.57 -4.50 2.59
C GLN A 116 16.21 -3.95 3.04
N LEU A 117 15.51 -4.68 3.92
CA LEU A 117 14.21 -4.25 4.44
C LEU A 117 14.32 -3.08 5.41
N GLU A 118 15.31 -3.08 6.30
CA GLU A 118 15.56 -1.93 7.18
C GLU A 118 15.84 -0.66 6.37
N ASN A 119 16.72 -0.74 5.38
CA ASN A 119 17.07 0.39 4.53
C ASN A 119 15.85 0.89 3.74
N LEU A 120 15.04 -0.02 3.17
CA LEU A 120 13.83 0.35 2.46
C LEU A 120 12.91 1.21 3.33
N PHE A 121 12.67 0.81 4.57
CA PHE A 121 11.79 1.59 5.44
C PHE A 121 12.47 2.87 5.94
N LYS A 122 13.71 2.81 6.42
CA LYS A 122 14.41 3.97 6.98
C LYS A 122 14.69 5.07 5.97
N GLU A 123 15.13 4.70 4.76
CA GLU A 123 15.67 5.66 3.80
C GLU A 123 14.68 6.04 2.70
N ASN A 124 13.60 5.26 2.55
CA ASN A 124 12.62 5.52 1.51
C ASN A 124 11.21 5.70 2.09
N VAL A 125 10.59 4.62 2.63
CA VAL A 125 9.15 4.63 2.92
C VAL A 125 8.81 5.60 4.04
N THR A 126 9.51 5.53 5.17
CA THR A 126 9.22 6.34 6.36
C THR A 126 9.40 7.84 6.12
N PRO A 127 10.47 8.33 5.47
CA PRO A 127 10.58 9.75 5.16
C PRO A 127 9.41 10.27 4.32
N VAL A 128 9.03 9.57 3.25
CA VAL A 128 7.92 9.98 2.37
C VAL A 128 6.60 10.02 3.14
N ILE A 129 6.29 8.96 3.90
CA ILE A 129 5.03 8.91 4.67
C ILE A 129 4.97 10.00 5.74
N ASN A 130 6.09 10.35 6.37
CA ASN A 130 6.14 11.46 7.34
C ASN A 130 5.82 12.79 6.67
N THR A 131 6.38 13.09 5.48
CA THR A 131 6.10 14.35 4.79
C THR A 131 4.61 14.49 4.46
N PHE A 132 3.92 13.41 4.11
CA PHE A 132 2.46 13.45 3.96
C PHE A 132 1.74 13.87 5.24
N THR A 133 2.20 13.42 6.43
CA THR A 133 1.57 13.83 7.70
C THR A 133 1.81 15.29 8.06
N GLU A 134 2.84 15.92 7.48
CA GLU A 134 3.17 17.31 7.70
C GLU A 134 2.35 18.28 6.83
N VAL A 135 1.81 17.80 5.72
CA VAL A 135 1.05 18.62 4.76
C VAL A 135 -0.44 18.24 4.68
N THR A 136 -0.86 17.18 5.36
CA THR A 136 -2.27 16.76 5.47
C THR A 136 -2.67 16.57 6.93
N ASN A 137 -3.98 16.35 7.18
CA ASN A 137 -4.48 16.06 8.53
C ASN A 137 -4.51 14.56 8.85
N VAL A 138 -3.91 13.71 8.00
CA VAL A 138 -3.91 12.26 8.21
C VAL A 138 -2.87 11.89 9.26
N ARG A 139 -3.29 11.13 10.27
CA ARG A 139 -2.37 10.63 11.29
C ARG A 139 -1.45 9.57 10.70
N LEU A 140 -0.20 9.58 11.12
CA LEU A 140 0.81 8.61 10.68
C LEU A 140 0.31 7.15 10.77
N ARG A 141 -0.33 6.78 11.88
CA ARG A 141 -0.90 5.43 12.05
C ARG A 141 -1.95 5.06 11.00
N ASP A 142 -2.68 6.03 10.46
CA ASP A 142 -3.74 5.78 9.48
C ASP A 142 -3.11 5.56 8.09
N LEU A 143 -2.01 6.22 7.76
CA LEU A 143 -1.22 5.95 6.55
C LEU A 143 -0.59 4.55 6.61
N TRP A 144 0.07 4.19 7.71
CA TRP A 144 0.56 2.82 7.90
C TRP A 144 -0.57 1.78 7.82
N GLY A 145 -1.74 2.11 8.35
CA GLY A 145 -2.93 1.27 8.25
C GLY A 145 -3.39 1.03 6.81
N GLN A 146 -3.30 2.03 5.92
CA GLN A 146 -3.57 1.85 4.49
C GLN A 146 -2.53 0.98 3.81
N MET A 147 -1.26 1.20 4.11
CA MET A 147 -0.16 0.36 3.59
C MET A 147 -0.28 -1.09 4.05
N THR A 148 -0.74 -1.32 5.29
CA THR A 148 -1.01 -2.66 5.82
C THR A 148 -2.00 -3.44 4.96
N VAL A 149 -3.04 -2.79 4.43
CA VAL A 149 -4.03 -3.45 3.57
C VAL A 149 -3.34 -4.08 2.36
N SER A 150 -2.53 -3.30 1.64
CA SER A 150 -1.83 -3.74 0.43
C SER A 150 -0.75 -4.77 0.72
N LEU A 151 -0.02 -4.57 1.84
CA LEU A 151 1.05 -5.48 2.24
C LEU A 151 0.52 -6.88 2.57
N TYR A 152 -0.57 -6.99 3.32
CA TYR A 152 -1.17 -8.28 3.65
C TYR A 152 -1.82 -8.95 2.45
N TYR A 153 -2.47 -8.17 1.58
CA TYR A 153 -3.05 -8.68 0.34
C TYR A 153 -1.95 -9.19 -0.62
N GLY A 154 -0.87 -8.42 -0.76
CA GLY A 154 0.30 -8.81 -1.54
C GLY A 154 0.98 -10.07 -1.00
N HIS A 155 1.07 -10.22 0.33
CA HIS A 155 1.59 -11.43 0.95
C HIS A 155 0.77 -12.68 0.59
N GLU A 156 -0.57 -12.59 0.65
CA GLU A 156 -1.45 -13.70 0.25
C GLU A 156 -1.28 -14.05 -1.23
N THR A 157 -1.14 -13.03 -2.07
CA THR A 157 -0.87 -13.23 -3.51
C THR A 157 0.48 -13.91 -3.71
N ASN A 158 1.52 -13.44 -3.03
CA ASN A 158 2.84 -14.05 -3.10
C ASN A 158 2.81 -15.51 -2.63
N LEU A 159 2.12 -15.84 -1.54
CA LEU A 159 1.98 -17.23 -1.10
C LEU A 159 1.27 -18.14 -2.12
N LYS A 160 0.29 -17.60 -2.85
CA LYS A 160 -0.42 -18.36 -3.91
C LYS A 160 0.45 -18.63 -5.15
N LEU A 161 1.40 -17.73 -5.42
CA LEU A 161 2.33 -17.86 -6.54
C LEU A 161 3.48 -18.82 -6.25
N ALA A 162 3.70 -19.22 -5.01
CA ALA A 162 4.80 -20.10 -4.61
C ALA A 162 4.59 -21.53 -5.16
N ASN A 163 5.58 -22.02 -5.91
CA ASN A 163 5.56 -23.30 -6.58
C ASN A 163 5.95 -24.47 -5.66
N ASN A 164 6.67 -24.19 -4.57
CA ASN A 164 7.19 -25.21 -3.66
C ASN A 164 7.24 -24.70 -2.21
N ASN A 165 7.55 -25.59 -1.28
CA ASN A 165 7.61 -25.27 0.15
C ASN A 165 8.75 -24.32 0.50
N GLU A 166 9.88 -24.39 -0.18
CA GLU A 166 11.02 -23.50 0.08
C GLU A 166 10.65 -22.04 -0.22
N GLU A 167 10.03 -21.79 -1.38
CA GLU A 167 9.54 -20.46 -1.74
C GLU A 167 8.50 -19.96 -0.73
N LYS A 168 7.56 -20.82 -0.31
CA LYS A 168 6.57 -20.45 0.73
C LYS A 168 7.21 -20.04 2.04
N GLU A 169 8.23 -20.75 2.48
CA GLU A 169 8.92 -20.43 3.72
C GLU A 169 9.71 -19.11 3.60
N LYS A 170 10.34 -18.84 2.46
CA LYS A 170 10.98 -17.53 2.20
C LYS A 170 9.96 -16.38 2.26
N VAL A 171 8.83 -16.51 1.56
CA VAL A 171 7.74 -15.52 1.58
C VAL A 171 7.23 -15.27 3.00
N LYS A 172 7.01 -16.32 3.79
CA LYS A 172 6.58 -16.22 5.19
C LYS A 172 7.63 -15.55 6.06
N ALA A 173 8.90 -15.93 5.91
CA ALA A 173 10.00 -15.40 6.72
C ALA A 173 10.21 -13.90 6.46
N ASP A 174 10.21 -13.48 5.19
CA ASP A 174 10.37 -12.08 4.81
C ASP A 174 9.21 -11.21 5.31
N PHE A 175 7.98 -11.71 5.15
CA PHE A 175 6.78 -11.05 5.67
C PHE A 175 6.77 -10.98 7.20
N LYS A 176 7.16 -12.06 7.88
CA LYS A 176 7.29 -12.09 9.35
C LYS A 176 8.31 -11.06 9.83
N PHE A 177 9.43 -10.92 9.14
CA PHE A 177 10.43 -9.91 9.50
C PHE A 177 9.84 -8.50 9.45
N VAL A 178 9.18 -8.14 8.36
CA VAL A 178 8.54 -6.83 8.22
C VAL A 178 7.46 -6.59 9.26
N THR A 179 6.61 -7.60 9.51
CA THR A 179 5.39 -7.39 10.33
C THR A 179 5.57 -7.67 11.81
N LYS A 180 6.63 -8.39 12.22
CA LYS A 180 6.81 -8.84 13.60
C LYS A 180 8.17 -8.49 14.20
N THR A 181 9.22 -8.37 13.38
CA THR A 181 10.59 -8.24 13.86
C THR A 181 11.10 -6.80 13.78
N LEU A 182 10.80 -6.08 12.71
CA LEU A 182 11.21 -4.67 12.60
C LEU A 182 10.69 -3.85 13.77
N ASP A 183 11.59 -3.06 14.36
CA ASP A 183 11.27 -2.21 15.49
C ASP A 183 10.35 -1.04 15.09
N GLY A 184 9.46 -0.64 15.98
CA GLY A 184 8.51 0.44 15.74
C GLY A 184 9.16 1.79 15.41
N SER A 185 10.37 2.04 15.91
CA SER A 185 11.11 3.29 15.65
C SER A 185 11.44 3.49 14.18
N ILE A 186 11.63 2.40 13.41
CA ILE A 186 11.84 2.45 11.96
C ILE A 186 10.66 3.15 11.25
N PHE A 187 9.48 3.04 11.81
CA PHE A 187 8.21 3.59 11.30
C PHE A 187 7.81 4.90 12.01
N ASN A 188 8.67 5.47 12.83
CA ASN A 188 8.34 6.57 13.75
C ASN A 188 7.11 6.27 14.64
N MET A 189 6.97 5.01 15.06
CA MET A 189 5.90 4.50 15.90
C MET A 189 6.46 3.83 17.16
N LYS A 190 5.68 3.80 18.25
CA LYS A 190 6.06 3.06 19.47
C LYS A 190 6.07 1.54 19.28
N LYS A 191 5.32 1.04 18.31
CA LYS A 191 5.21 -0.39 17.97
C LYS A 191 5.15 -0.52 16.45
N ASN A 192 5.59 -1.67 15.96
CA ASN A 192 5.49 -1.98 14.53
C ASN A 192 4.02 -1.87 14.06
N PRO A 193 3.70 -0.96 13.12
CA PRO A 193 2.32 -0.70 12.68
C PRO A 193 1.71 -1.84 11.87
N PHE A 194 2.54 -2.73 11.34
CA PHE A 194 2.10 -3.91 10.59
C PHE A 194 1.80 -5.11 11.50
N ASN A 195 2.23 -5.07 12.77
CA ASN A 195 1.92 -6.11 13.74
C ASN A 195 0.51 -5.94 14.29
N ILE A 196 -0.49 -6.25 13.49
CA ILE A 196 -1.91 -6.08 13.83
C ILE A 196 -2.66 -7.40 13.87
N GLN A 197 -3.75 -7.40 14.64
CA GLN A 197 -4.81 -8.39 14.56
C GLN A 197 -6.02 -7.75 13.90
N PHE A 198 -6.43 -8.30 12.76
CA PHE A 198 -7.59 -7.79 12.03
C PHE A 198 -8.89 -8.11 12.77
N ARG A 199 -9.75 -7.12 12.89
CA ARG A 199 -11.15 -7.38 13.17
C ARG A 199 -11.79 -8.01 11.93
N MET A 200 -12.54 -9.08 12.13
CA MET A 200 -13.27 -9.76 11.06
C MET A 200 -14.70 -9.30 11.04
N VAL A 201 -15.26 -9.16 9.85
CA VAL A 201 -16.69 -8.84 9.65
C VAL A 201 -17.30 -9.87 8.71
N GLU A 202 -18.50 -10.32 9.02
CA GLU A 202 -19.26 -11.22 8.17
C GLU A 202 -19.52 -10.58 6.80
N SER A 203 -19.29 -11.31 5.72
CA SER A 203 -19.52 -10.84 4.36
C SER A 203 -20.98 -10.42 4.14
N ALA A 204 -21.17 -9.41 3.29
CA ALA A 204 -22.51 -9.02 2.87
C ALA A 204 -23.19 -10.08 2.00
N MET A 205 -22.40 -10.87 1.26
CA MET A 205 -22.90 -11.81 0.26
C MET A 205 -23.05 -13.23 0.80
N ASP A 206 -22.10 -13.70 1.58
CA ASP A 206 -22.05 -15.06 2.12
C ASP A 206 -21.82 -15.02 3.63
N PRO A 207 -22.77 -15.53 4.45
CA PRO A 207 -22.66 -15.54 5.91
C PRO A 207 -21.52 -16.44 6.44
N ASN A 208 -21.03 -17.38 5.62
CA ASN A 208 -19.93 -18.27 6.00
C ASN A 208 -18.55 -17.65 5.73
N VAL A 209 -18.51 -16.50 5.02
CA VAL A 209 -17.28 -15.80 4.65
C VAL A 209 -17.07 -14.59 5.56
N TYR A 210 -15.89 -14.50 6.14
CA TYR A 210 -15.47 -13.36 6.95
C TYR A 210 -14.40 -12.55 6.22
N LEU A 211 -14.59 -11.23 6.19
CA LEU A 211 -13.70 -10.27 5.56
C LEU A 211 -12.89 -9.51 6.62
N ARG A 212 -11.64 -9.21 6.32
CA ARG A 212 -10.83 -8.34 7.16
C ARG A 212 -11.35 -6.91 7.12
N MET A 213 -11.67 -6.34 8.27
CA MET A 213 -11.90 -4.90 8.37
C MET A 213 -10.58 -4.17 8.11
N LYS A 214 -10.62 -3.09 7.32
CA LYS A 214 -9.43 -2.27 7.07
C LYS A 214 -8.94 -1.65 8.37
N PRO A 215 -7.61 -1.58 8.62
CA PRO A 215 -7.06 -0.98 9.84
C PRO A 215 -7.31 0.53 9.93
N SER A 216 -7.40 1.19 8.77
CA SER A 216 -7.74 2.60 8.65
C SER A 216 -8.67 2.84 7.47
N CYS A 217 -9.29 4.01 7.40
CA CYS A 217 -10.19 4.38 6.31
C CYS A 217 -9.39 5.01 5.16
N CYS A 218 -9.66 4.59 3.91
CA CYS A 218 -9.08 5.19 2.72
C CYS A 218 -9.73 6.52 2.30
N LEU A 219 -10.72 6.99 3.04
CA LEU A 219 -11.45 8.23 2.80
C LEU A 219 -12.15 8.33 1.42
N TYR A 220 -12.32 7.20 0.71
CA TYR A 220 -13.00 7.15 -0.58
C TYR A 220 -14.34 7.91 -0.57
N TYR A 221 -15.10 7.84 0.52
CA TYR A 221 -16.38 8.53 0.66
C TYR A 221 -16.28 10.08 0.64
N LEU A 222 -15.06 10.63 0.65
CA LEU A 222 -14.74 12.05 0.46
C LEU A 222 -14.26 12.36 -0.97
N THR A 223 -14.66 11.54 -1.94
CA THR A 223 -14.53 11.86 -3.36
C THR A 223 -15.90 12.19 -3.94
N GLU A 224 -15.97 13.07 -4.94
CA GLU A 224 -17.22 13.41 -5.59
C GLU A 224 -17.85 12.17 -6.24
N GLY A 225 -19.15 12.01 -6.05
CA GLY A 225 -19.91 10.87 -6.55
C GLY A 225 -19.79 9.60 -5.73
N ALA A 226 -19.05 9.61 -4.63
CA ALA A 226 -19.02 8.50 -3.69
C ALA A 226 -20.27 8.50 -2.81
N GLU A 227 -21.16 7.53 -3.00
CA GLU A 227 -22.41 7.45 -2.24
C GLU A 227 -22.21 6.85 -0.83
N ASN A 228 -21.23 5.97 -0.67
CA ASN A 228 -21.12 5.14 0.52
C ASN A 228 -19.67 4.82 0.93
N LYS A 229 -19.48 4.53 2.23
CA LYS A 229 -18.25 3.90 2.74
C LYS A 229 -18.15 2.47 2.23
N CYS A 230 -16.93 1.94 2.05
CA CYS A 230 -16.76 0.52 1.71
C CYS A 230 -17.24 -0.39 2.85
N PHE A 231 -17.70 -1.62 2.55
CA PHE A 231 -18.27 -2.54 3.54
C PHE A 231 -17.32 -2.90 4.69
N THR A 232 -16.02 -2.98 4.40
CA THR A 232 -14.96 -3.23 5.40
C THR A 232 -14.37 -1.95 6.01
N CYS A 233 -15.04 -0.80 5.85
CA CYS A 233 -14.57 0.48 6.38
C CYS A 233 -14.66 0.51 7.92
N PRO A 234 -13.59 0.90 8.64
CA PRO A 234 -13.64 1.03 10.10
C PRO A 234 -14.51 2.21 10.57
N ARG A 235 -14.85 3.14 9.69
CA ARG A 235 -15.74 4.27 9.96
C ARG A 235 -17.23 3.97 9.69
N MET A 236 -17.56 2.77 9.20
CA MET A 236 -18.93 2.32 9.06
C MET A 236 -19.40 1.75 10.41
N SER A 237 -20.52 2.22 10.94
CA SER A 237 -21.12 1.67 12.15
C SER A 237 -21.66 0.26 11.89
N GLU A 238 -21.83 -0.53 12.95
CA GLU A 238 -22.41 -1.88 12.81
C GLU A 238 -23.86 -1.82 12.33
N LYS A 239 -24.61 -0.80 12.72
CA LYS A 239 -25.97 -0.58 12.24
C LYS A 239 -26.00 -0.34 10.72
N GLU A 240 -25.16 0.60 10.21
CA GLU A 240 -25.03 0.84 8.76
C GLU A 240 -24.61 -0.43 8.01
N ARG A 241 -23.68 -1.23 8.60
CA ARG A 241 -23.19 -2.47 8.00
C ARG A 241 -24.28 -3.52 7.91
N GLU A 242 -25.07 -3.68 8.96
CA GLU A 242 -26.19 -4.62 9.00
C GLU A 242 -27.29 -4.25 8.01
N GLU A 243 -27.67 -2.97 7.94
CA GLU A 243 -28.63 -2.46 6.96
C GLU A 243 -28.16 -2.73 5.53
N ARG A 244 -26.89 -2.46 5.23
CA ARG A 244 -26.30 -2.71 3.91
C ARG A 244 -26.22 -4.19 3.60
N ARG A 245 -25.93 -5.05 4.57
CA ARG A 245 -25.93 -6.51 4.41
C ARG A 245 -27.32 -7.00 3.98
N LYS A 246 -28.37 -6.55 4.66
CA LYS A 246 -29.75 -6.90 4.33
C LYS A 246 -30.10 -6.46 2.89
N GLN A 247 -29.79 -5.23 2.52
CA GLN A 247 -30.05 -4.70 1.17
C GLN A 247 -29.36 -5.52 0.08
N LEU A 248 -28.08 -5.87 0.27
CA LEU A 248 -27.32 -6.63 -0.71
C LEU A 248 -27.84 -8.08 -0.85
N ARG A 249 -28.22 -8.71 0.25
CA ARG A 249 -28.79 -10.07 0.23
C ARG A 249 -30.17 -10.10 -0.43
N MET A 250 -31.02 -9.08 -0.21
CA MET A 250 -32.31 -8.97 -0.89
C MET A 250 -32.14 -8.83 -2.41
N LYS A 251 -31.17 -8.04 -2.87
CA LYS A 251 -30.89 -7.86 -4.31
C LYS A 251 -30.35 -9.12 -5.00
N ASN A 252 -29.65 -9.98 -4.26
CA ASN A 252 -29.13 -11.23 -4.83
C ASN A 252 -30.15 -12.36 -4.89
N ASN A 253 -31.24 -12.25 -4.14
CA ASN A 253 -32.32 -13.24 -4.16
C ASN A 253 -33.44 -12.91 -5.17
N GLN A 254 -33.29 -11.85 -5.94
CA GLN A 254 -34.11 -11.44 -7.09
C GLN A 254 -33.40 -11.76 -8.39
#